data_aea110805eb323ca9c65d347e574e276
#
_entry.id   aea110805eb323ca9c65d347e574e276
#
_cell.length_a   1.000
_cell.length_b   1.000
_cell.length_c   1.000
_cell.angle_alpha   90.00
_cell.angle_beta   90.00
_cell.angle_gamma   90.00
#
_symmetry.space_group_name_H-M   'P 1'
#
loop_
_entity.id
_entity.type
_entity.pdbx_description
1 polymer ?
#
loop_
_entity_poly.entity_id
_entity_poly.type
_entity_poly.pdbx_seq_one_letter_code
_entity_poly.pdbx_strand_id
1 'polypeptide(L)'
;MGNRTRKLLTVGVIAAMTLSMAACGDTASTSDNAAAGTETKGSTANASSDEKLVVWTLSNDLIDFGKRFQEQTGVEVDTVVIEPADYPTKVQTALLAGGKEPDIIVGEPKMLEDFFDAGFFEDLNQAPYNAQDYADQIVDYVWKVGQDSEGIQRAISYQITPAGIYYRRDIAKEVFGTDDPDEVGKLFKDYPTILDTAQKLKDAGYRIFSSDAE
;
A
#
# COMPACT_ATOMS: atom_id res chain seq x y z
N MET A 1 -16.92 -45.27 34.22
CA MET A 1 -18.38 -45.30 34.54
C MET A 1 -18.93 -43.90 34.42
N GLY A 2 -19.90 -43.69 33.54
CA GLY A 2 -20.74 -42.50 33.49
C GLY A 2 -20.90 -41.86 32.11
N ASN A 3 -21.51 -42.60 31.20
CA ASN A 3 -22.04 -42.12 29.92
C ASN A 3 -23.16 -41.10 30.17
N ARG A 4 -23.15 -39.93 29.52
CA ARG A 4 -24.36 -39.14 29.31
C ARG A 4 -24.40 -38.54 27.92
N THR A 5 -24.99 -39.29 27.03
CA THR A 5 -25.65 -38.90 25.76
C THR A 5 -26.66 -37.79 26.01
N ARG A 6 -26.61 -36.71 25.24
CA ARG A 6 -27.73 -35.78 25.07
C ARG A 6 -28.06 -35.61 23.62
N LYS A 7 -29.32 -35.90 23.35
CA LYS A 7 -30.02 -36.05 22.09
C LYS A 7 -30.20 -34.72 21.36
N LEU A 8 -30.15 -34.82 20.02
CA LEU A 8 -30.63 -33.88 19.01
C LEU A 8 -32.08 -33.45 19.25
N LEU A 9 -32.35 -32.19 18.96
CA LEU A 9 -33.68 -31.71 18.59
C LEU A 9 -33.54 -30.79 17.38
N THR A 10 -33.88 -31.35 16.26
CA THR A 10 -34.10 -30.70 14.97
C THR A 10 -35.46 -30.03 15.01
N VAL A 11 -35.55 -28.74 14.69
CA VAL A 11 -36.82 -28.08 14.31
C VAL A 11 -36.57 -27.32 13.03
N GLY A 12 -37.10 -27.87 11.96
CA GLY A 12 -37.19 -27.19 10.67
C GLY A 12 -38.38 -26.24 10.66
N VAL A 13 -38.16 -25.07 10.08
CA VAL A 13 -39.27 -24.22 9.58
C VAL A 13 -38.93 -23.83 8.15
N ILE A 14 -39.70 -24.42 7.26
CA ILE A 14 -39.83 -24.05 5.84
C ILE A 14 -40.88 -22.93 5.79
N ALA A 15 -40.52 -21.79 5.22
CA ALA A 15 -41.52 -20.82 4.75
C ALA A 15 -41.11 -20.35 3.34
N ALA A 16 -41.84 -20.87 2.38
CA ALA A 16 -41.88 -20.40 0.99
C ALA A 16 -42.89 -19.25 0.89
N MET A 17 -42.55 -18.19 0.16
CA MET A 17 -43.52 -17.24 -0.45
C MET A 17 -42.83 -16.57 -1.64
N THR A 18 -43.16 -17.01 -2.83
CA THR A 18 -44.10 -16.58 -3.86
C THR A 18 -43.77 -15.25 -4.57
N LEU A 19 -43.64 -15.45 -5.87
CA LEU A 19 -43.54 -14.54 -7.00
C LEU A 19 -44.57 -13.37 -6.95
N SER A 20 -44.13 -12.22 -7.47
CA SER A 20 -45.00 -11.29 -8.16
C SER A 20 -44.32 -10.79 -9.44
N MET A 21 -44.81 -11.27 -10.58
CA MET A 21 -44.63 -10.67 -11.91
C MET A 21 -45.66 -9.59 -12.15
N ALA A 22 -45.24 -8.48 -12.76
CA ALA A 22 -46.04 -7.62 -13.64
C ALA A 22 -45.01 -6.87 -14.51
N ALA A 23 -44.82 -7.09 -15.73
CA ALA A 23 -45.56 -7.08 -17.00
C ALA A 23 -45.87 -5.69 -17.53
N CYS A 24 -45.31 -5.46 -18.72
CA CYS A 24 -45.74 -4.70 -19.89
C CYS A 24 -45.55 -3.19 -19.98
N GLY A 25 -44.97 -2.81 -21.12
CA GLY A 25 -45.13 -1.56 -21.80
C GLY A 25 -44.15 -1.35 -22.96
N ASP A 26 -44.52 -1.87 -24.14
CA ASP A 26 -43.95 -1.63 -25.47
C ASP A 26 -43.98 -0.15 -25.87
N THR A 27 -42.99 0.33 -26.58
CA THR A 27 -43.15 0.86 -27.94
C THR A 27 -41.83 1.21 -28.60
N ALA A 28 -41.66 0.74 -29.81
CA ALA A 28 -40.58 0.95 -30.74
C ALA A 28 -40.60 2.35 -31.40
N SER A 29 -39.41 2.85 -31.81
CA SER A 29 -39.13 3.40 -33.16
C SER A 29 -37.64 3.77 -33.34
N THR A 30 -37.01 3.07 -34.24
CA THR A 30 -36.10 3.39 -35.36
C THR A 30 -35.50 4.79 -35.47
N SER A 31 -34.18 4.92 -35.62
CA SER A 31 -33.33 4.88 -36.80
C SER A 31 -32.05 5.75 -36.63
N ASP A 32 -30.94 5.12 -37.04
CA ASP A 32 -29.77 5.63 -37.77
C ASP A 32 -29.04 6.93 -37.37
N ASN A 33 -27.78 6.92 -36.97
CA ASN A 33 -26.63 7.01 -37.83
C ASN A 33 -25.28 7.12 -37.09
N ALA A 34 -24.24 6.60 -37.68
CA ALA A 34 -22.87 6.45 -37.24
C ALA A 34 -22.11 7.74 -36.95
N ALA A 35 -21.25 7.73 -35.93
CA ALA A 35 -19.92 8.36 -35.95
C ALA A 35 -19.05 7.76 -34.83
N ALA A 36 -17.89 7.27 -35.23
CA ALA A 36 -16.86 6.71 -34.35
C ALA A 36 -16.24 7.79 -33.45
N GLY A 37 -16.33 7.55 -32.16
CA GLY A 37 -15.54 8.26 -31.16
C GLY A 37 -15.10 7.22 -30.14
N THR A 38 -13.78 6.97 -30.10
CA THR A 38 -13.15 6.10 -29.12
C THR A 38 -13.21 6.80 -27.77
N GLU A 39 -14.25 6.55 -27.01
CA GLU A 39 -14.30 6.94 -25.60
C GLU A 39 -13.79 5.77 -24.76
N THR A 40 -12.66 5.99 -24.13
CA THR A 40 -12.15 5.17 -23.03
C THR A 40 -13.20 5.21 -21.91
N LYS A 41 -14.00 4.17 -21.81
CA LYS A 41 -14.92 3.97 -20.67
C LYS A 41 -14.07 3.66 -19.43
N GLY A 42 -13.75 4.68 -18.65
CA GLY A 42 -13.46 4.49 -17.25
C GLY A 42 -14.69 3.84 -16.59
N SER A 43 -14.50 2.66 -16.04
CA SER A 43 -15.52 1.99 -15.24
C SER A 43 -15.72 2.80 -13.96
N THR A 44 -16.72 3.68 -13.96
CA THR A 44 -17.24 4.25 -12.72
C THR A 44 -18.01 3.14 -12.02
N ALA A 45 -17.35 2.48 -11.07
CA ALA A 45 -18.04 1.74 -10.05
C ALA A 45 -18.93 2.74 -9.32
N ASN A 46 -20.26 2.55 -9.38
CA ASN A 46 -21.20 3.26 -8.57
C ASN A 46 -20.98 2.82 -7.12
N ALA A 47 -20.14 3.54 -6.39
CA ALA A 47 -20.10 3.46 -4.94
C ALA A 47 -21.42 3.99 -4.41
N SER A 48 -22.13 3.20 -3.61
CA SER A 48 -23.29 3.67 -2.87
C SER A 48 -22.83 4.81 -1.96
N SER A 49 -23.56 5.92 -1.94
CA SER A 49 -23.19 7.20 -1.32
C SER A 49 -23.09 7.20 0.21
N ASP A 50 -23.06 6.04 0.85
CA ASP A 50 -23.03 5.89 2.31
C ASP A 50 -21.80 5.11 2.84
N GLU A 51 -20.88 4.68 1.98
CA GLU A 51 -19.67 3.97 2.42
C GLU A 51 -18.46 4.90 2.29
N LYS A 52 -17.79 5.16 3.40
CA LYS A 52 -16.49 5.85 3.45
C LYS A 52 -15.36 4.83 3.40
N LEU A 53 -14.21 5.22 2.85
CA LEU A 53 -12.97 4.45 2.95
C LEU A 53 -12.20 4.87 4.20
N VAL A 54 -11.82 3.90 5.02
CA VAL A 54 -10.99 4.11 6.21
C VAL A 54 -9.55 3.71 5.90
N VAL A 55 -8.65 4.68 5.95
CA VAL A 55 -7.22 4.52 5.65
C VAL A 55 -6.40 4.69 6.92
N TRP A 56 -5.67 3.66 7.32
CA TRP A 56 -4.71 3.77 8.42
C TRP A 56 -3.31 4.04 7.89
N THR A 57 -2.62 5.01 8.48
CA THR A 57 -1.30 5.46 8.04
C THR A 57 -0.42 5.89 9.23
N LEU A 58 0.90 5.93 8.97
CA LEU A 58 1.92 6.48 9.88
C LEU A 58 2.19 7.97 9.62
N SER A 59 1.72 8.51 8.49
CA SER A 59 2.15 9.81 7.98
C SER A 59 0.96 10.72 7.64
N ASN A 60 1.13 12.01 7.94
CA ASN A 60 0.14 13.03 7.66
C ASN A 60 -0.01 13.38 6.16
N ASP A 61 0.98 13.06 5.34
CA ASP A 61 0.95 13.34 3.89
C ASP A 61 -0.17 12.61 3.16
N LEU A 62 -0.62 11.46 3.67
CA LEU A 62 -1.74 10.73 3.10
C LEU A 62 -3.11 11.41 3.32
N ILE A 63 -3.21 12.33 4.26
CA ILE A 63 -4.43 13.13 4.44
C ILE A 63 -4.77 13.91 3.16
N ASP A 64 -3.76 14.51 2.52
CA ASP A 64 -3.97 15.27 1.30
C ASP A 64 -4.24 14.38 0.07
N PHE A 65 -3.73 13.14 0.07
CA PHE A 65 -4.11 12.13 -0.93
C PHE A 65 -5.57 11.74 -0.79
N GLY A 66 -6.04 11.47 0.43
CA GLY A 66 -7.43 11.15 0.71
C GLY A 66 -8.39 12.26 0.28
N LYS A 67 -8.08 13.52 0.59
CA LYS A 67 -8.88 14.68 0.16
C LYS A 67 -8.97 14.78 -1.37
N ARG A 68 -7.83 14.65 -2.07
CA ARG A 68 -7.84 14.69 -3.54
C ARG A 68 -8.63 13.56 -4.15
N PHE A 69 -8.55 12.36 -3.59
CA PHE A 69 -9.35 11.22 -4.03
C PHE A 69 -10.85 11.50 -3.83
N GLN A 70 -11.25 12.01 -2.69
CA GLN A 70 -12.63 12.40 -2.39
C GLN A 70 -13.13 13.48 -3.36
N GLU A 71 -12.32 14.51 -3.65
CA GLU A 71 -12.66 15.56 -4.61
C GLU A 71 -12.88 15.02 -6.04
N GLN A 72 -12.11 14.01 -6.44
CA GLN A 72 -12.19 13.43 -7.78
C GLN A 72 -13.30 12.40 -7.94
N THR A 73 -13.60 11.65 -6.89
CA THR A 73 -14.51 10.49 -6.97
C THR A 73 -15.84 10.70 -6.26
N GLY A 74 -15.90 11.63 -5.31
CA GLY A 74 -17.03 11.82 -4.41
C GLY A 74 -17.10 10.80 -3.26
N VAL A 75 -16.16 9.85 -3.18
CA VAL A 75 -16.08 8.87 -2.09
C VAL A 75 -15.43 9.52 -0.88
N GLU A 76 -16.08 9.48 0.28
CA GLU A 76 -15.51 9.99 1.53
C GLU A 76 -14.31 9.15 1.97
N VAL A 77 -13.23 9.81 2.43
CA VAL A 77 -12.02 9.16 2.93
C VAL A 77 -11.72 9.63 4.34
N ASP A 78 -11.70 8.69 5.27
CA ASP A 78 -11.30 8.89 6.66
C ASP A 78 -9.85 8.42 6.85
N THR A 79 -8.91 9.35 6.91
CA THR A 79 -7.48 9.05 7.08
C THR A 79 -7.11 9.11 8.56
N VAL A 80 -6.85 7.97 9.16
CA VAL A 80 -6.48 7.82 10.57
C VAL A 80 -4.96 7.71 10.67
N VAL A 81 -4.33 8.74 11.21
CA VAL A 81 -2.88 8.74 11.49
C VAL A 81 -2.64 8.10 12.85
N ILE A 82 -1.83 7.07 12.88
CA ILE A 82 -1.51 6.30 14.09
C ILE A 82 -0.03 6.50 14.40
N GLU A 83 0.28 6.77 15.68
CA GLU A 83 1.65 6.92 16.13
C GLU A 83 2.49 5.66 15.81
N PRO A 84 3.73 5.82 15.33
CA PRO A 84 4.58 4.71 14.88
C PRO A 84 4.78 3.61 15.95
N ALA A 85 4.86 3.99 17.22
CA ALA A 85 5.04 3.04 18.33
C ALA A 85 3.83 2.10 18.52
N ASP A 86 2.61 2.59 18.22
CA ASP A 86 1.37 1.84 18.38
C ASP A 86 0.96 1.09 17.11
N TYR A 87 1.49 1.50 15.96
CA TYR A 87 1.03 1.06 14.65
C TYR A 87 1.07 -0.45 14.46
N PRO A 88 2.20 -1.16 14.70
CA PRO A 88 2.27 -2.60 14.48
C PRO A 88 1.23 -3.37 15.29
N THR A 89 1.05 -3.00 16.56
CA THR A 89 0.10 -3.66 17.46
C THR A 89 -1.34 -3.43 17.02
N LYS A 90 -1.69 -2.22 16.60
CA LYS A 90 -3.04 -1.89 16.13
C LYS A 90 -3.36 -2.62 14.82
N VAL A 91 -2.43 -2.62 13.85
CA VAL A 91 -2.60 -3.33 12.58
C VAL A 91 -2.77 -4.82 12.83
N GLN A 92 -1.88 -5.45 13.60
CA GLN A 92 -1.99 -6.86 13.92
C GLN A 92 -3.33 -7.20 14.58
N THR A 93 -3.77 -6.38 15.53
CA THR A 93 -5.03 -6.59 16.23
C THR A 93 -6.22 -6.50 15.29
N ALA A 94 -6.24 -5.51 14.39
CA ALA A 94 -7.31 -5.33 13.41
C ALA A 94 -7.39 -6.50 12.43
N LEU A 95 -6.26 -6.91 11.87
CA LEU A 95 -6.17 -8.05 10.95
C LEU A 95 -6.64 -9.35 11.59
N LEU A 96 -6.20 -9.64 12.80
CA LEU A 96 -6.60 -10.87 13.54
C LEU A 96 -8.07 -10.84 13.96
N ALA A 97 -8.63 -9.67 14.23
CA ALA A 97 -10.05 -9.54 14.59
C ALA A 97 -10.99 -9.79 13.39
N GLY A 98 -10.50 -9.73 12.16
CA GLY A 98 -11.30 -9.89 10.94
C GLY A 98 -12.40 -8.83 10.83
N GLY A 99 -12.14 -7.62 11.33
CA GLY A 99 -13.05 -6.48 11.28
C GLY A 99 -13.23 -5.95 9.86
N LYS A 100 -14.18 -5.02 9.70
CA LYS A 100 -14.45 -4.36 8.41
C LYS A 100 -13.55 -3.14 8.19
N GLU A 101 -12.88 -2.67 9.21
CA GLU A 101 -11.98 -1.51 9.17
C GLU A 101 -10.61 -1.89 9.75
N PRO A 102 -9.54 -1.32 9.17
CA PRO A 102 -9.50 -0.37 8.05
C PRO A 102 -9.68 -1.05 6.68
N ASP A 103 -10.10 -0.27 5.65
CA ASP A 103 -10.15 -0.73 4.26
C ASP A 103 -8.76 -0.73 3.62
N ILE A 104 -7.92 0.25 4.00
CA ILE A 104 -6.56 0.41 3.47
C ILE A 104 -5.59 0.58 4.63
N ILE A 105 -4.51 -0.20 4.59
CA ILE A 105 -3.40 -0.11 5.53
C ILE A 105 -2.17 0.40 4.78
N VAL A 106 -1.58 1.50 5.24
CA VAL A 106 -0.37 2.08 4.67
C VAL A 106 0.75 2.02 5.69
N GLY A 107 1.74 1.19 5.43
CA GLY A 107 2.87 0.98 6.33
C GLY A 107 4.17 0.72 5.57
N GLU A 108 5.25 0.61 6.30
CA GLU A 108 6.53 0.22 5.75
C GLU A 108 6.54 -1.28 5.42
N PRO A 109 7.24 -1.71 4.35
CA PRO A 109 7.30 -3.11 3.94
C PRO A 109 7.61 -4.05 5.10
N LYS A 110 8.64 -3.73 5.90
CA LYS A 110 9.06 -4.52 7.06
C LYS A 110 7.96 -4.71 8.13
N MET A 111 6.96 -3.84 8.15
CA MET A 111 5.83 -3.95 9.10
C MET A 111 4.70 -4.82 8.57
N LEU A 112 4.61 -4.98 7.25
CA LEU A 112 3.46 -5.60 6.58
C LEU A 112 3.80 -6.94 5.92
N GLU A 113 5.07 -7.20 5.57
CA GLU A 113 5.49 -8.38 4.80
C GLU A 113 5.11 -9.71 5.46
N ASP A 114 5.18 -9.79 6.80
CA ASP A 114 4.79 -10.99 7.56
C ASP A 114 3.28 -11.33 7.42
N PHE A 115 2.46 -10.35 7.02
CA PHE A 115 1.03 -10.53 6.84
C PHE A 115 0.62 -10.85 5.40
N PHE A 116 1.52 -10.67 4.43
CA PHE A 116 1.22 -10.92 3.02
C PHE A 116 0.89 -12.41 2.77
N ASP A 117 1.71 -13.31 3.30
CA ASP A 117 1.51 -14.76 3.17
C ASP A 117 0.38 -15.30 4.07
N ALA A 118 -0.03 -14.52 5.05
CA ALA A 118 -1.07 -14.92 6.01
C ALA A 118 -2.51 -14.79 5.47
N GLY A 119 -2.68 -14.25 4.26
CA GLY A 119 -3.99 -14.15 3.61
C GLY A 119 -4.89 -13.03 4.15
N PHE A 120 -4.31 -12.01 4.81
CA PHE A 120 -5.05 -10.86 5.30
C PHE A 120 -5.30 -9.80 4.23
N PHE A 121 -4.52 -9.80 3.16
CA PHE A 121 -4.63 -8.81 2.09
C PHE A 121 -5.18 -9.45 0.81
N GLU A 122 -5.98 -8.69 0.08
CA GLU A 122 -6.57 -9.10 -1.18
C GLU A 122 -5.51 -9.33 -2.27
N ASP A 123 -5.83 -10.15 -3.26
CA ASP A 123 -5.06 -10.25 -4.49
C ASP A 123 -5.41 -9.07 -5.40
N LEU A 124 -4.54 -8.07 -5.40
CA LEU A 124 -4.76 -6.84 -6.16
C LEU A 124 -4.68 -7.02 -7.69
N ASN A 125 -4.18 -8.15 -8.18
CA ASN A 125 -4.20 -8.46 -9.61
C ASN A 125 -5.57 -8.95 -10.10
N GLN A 126 -6.44 -9.36 -9.18
CA GLN A 126 -7.79 -9.78 -9.52
C GLN A 126 -8.76 -8.59 -9.63
N ALA A 127 -9.86 -8.82 -10.35
CA ALA A 127 -10.97 -7.88 -10.35
C ALA A 127 -11.57 -7.74 -8.93
N PRO A 128 -11.97 -6.55 -8.49
CA PRO A 128 -12.08 -5.31 -9.27
C PRO A 128 -10.80 -4.47 -9.36
N TYR A 129 -9.72 -4.86 -8.69
CA TYR A 129 -8.52 -4.03 -8.51
C TYR A 129 -7.68 -3.90 -9.79
N ASN A 130 -7.42 -5.04 -10.48
CA ASN A 130 -6.66 -5.12 -11.74
C ASN A 130 -5.32 -4.33 -11.69
N ALA A 131 -4.59 -4.47 -10.59
CA ALA A 131 -3.37 -3.71 -10.33
C ALA A 131 -2.29 -3.90 -11.40
N GLN A 132 -2.29 -5.06 -12.07
CA GLN A 132 -1.37 -5.37 -13.16
C GLN A 132 -1.42 -4.36 -14.31
N ASP A 133 -2.55 -3.66 -14.52
CA ASP A 133 -2.71 -2.63 -15.55
C ASP A 133 -1.82 -1.40 -15.29
N TYR A 134 -1.30 -1.26 -14.08
CA TYR A 134 -0.43 -0.17 -13.64
C TYR A 134 1.04 -0.57 -13.48
N ALA A 135 1.38 -1.85 -13.62
CA ALA A 135 2.72 -2.37 -13.35
C ALA A 135 3.81 -1.67 -14.18
N ASP A 136 3.55 -1.37 -15.46
CA ASP A 136 4.49 -0.71 -16.36
C ASP A 136 4.78 0.76 -15.96
N GLN A 137 3.98 1.34 -15.07
CA GLN A 137 4.14 2.70 -14.56
C GLN A 137 4.97 2.75 -13.27
N ILE A 138 5.29 1.59 -12.71
CA ILE A 138 6.00 1.43 -11.44
C ILE A 138 7.35 0.75 -11.69
N VAL A 139 8.39 1.24 -11.05
CA VAL A 139 9.74 0.63 -11.17
C VAL A 139 9.72 -0.80 -10.64
N ASP A 140 10.30 -1.74 -11.37
CA ASP A 140 10.25 -3.18 -11.10
C ASP A 140 10.51 -3.59 -9.67
N TYR A 141 11.56 -3.05 -9.03
CA TYR A 141 11.88 -3.42 -7.66
C TYR A 141 10.84 -2.89 -6.65
N VAL A 142 10.21 -1.76 -6.96
CA VAL A 142 9.15 -1.16 -6.13
C VAL A 142 7.87 -1.97 -6.25
N TRP A 143 7.54 -2.43 -7.48
CA TRP A 143 6.42 -3.34 -7.71
C TRP A 143 6.56 -4.63 -6.89
N LYS A 144 7.75 -5.23 -6.92
CA LYS A 144 8.05 -6.50 -6.23
C LYS A 144 7.98 -6.41 -4.70
N VAL A 145 8.19 -5.25 -4.11
CA VAL A 145 8.07 -5.05 -2.65
C VAL A 145 6.66 -5.35 -2.14
N GLY A 146 5.64 -5.17 -2.98
CA GLY A 146 4.24 -5.44 -2.63
C GLY A 146 3.78 -6.88 -2.87
N GLN A 147 4.68 -7.79 -3.26
CA GLN A 147 4.34 -9.19 -3.55
C GLN A 147 4.56 -10.09 -2.34
N ASP A 148 3.71 -11.10 -2.22
CA ASP A 148 3.92 -12.21 -1.28
C ASP A 148 4.96 -13.22 -1.79
N SER A 149 5.21 -14.30 -1.03
CA SER A 149 6.17 -15.34 -1.40
C SER A 149 5.81 -16.12 -2.67
N GLU A 150 4.56 -16.09 -3.10
CA GLU A 150 4.05 -16.72 -4.32
C GLU A 150 4.03 -15.74 -5.52
N GLY A 151 4.40 -14.49 -5.30
CA GLY A 151 4.42 -13.43 -6.32
C GLY A 151 3.06 -12.78 -6.57
N ILE A 152 2.08 -12.99 -5.69
CA ILE A 152 0.77 -12.34 -5.75
C ILE A 152 0.90 -10.90 -5.22
N GLN A 153 0.35 -9.93 -5.93
CA GLN A 153 0.40 -8.54 -5.53
C GLN A 153 -0.58 -8.25 -4.39
N ARG A 154 -0.03 -7.99 -3.20
CA ARG A 154 -0.79 -7.71 -1.96
C ARG A 154 -0.81 -6.23 -1.60
N ALA A 155 0.17 -5.47 -2.08
CA ALA A 155 0.28 -4.05 -1.82
C ALA A 155 0.87 -3.30 -3.01
N ILE A 156 0.66 -1.99 -3.08
CA ILE A 156 1.27 -1.11 -4.07
C ILE A 156 1.98 0.01 -3.32
N SER A 157 3.25 0.24 -3.63
CA SER A 157 4.00 1.35 -3.05
C SER A 157 3.63 2.66 -3.76
N TYR A 158 3.33 3.68 -2.98
CA TYR A 158 3.00 5.02 -3.47
C TYR A 158 4.22 5.95 -3.60
N GLN A 159 5.40 5.48 -3.16
CA GLN A 159 6.63 6.27 -3.19
C GLN A 159 7.87 5.40 -3.38
N ILE A 160 8.95 6.03 -3.80
CA ILE A 160 10.29 5.46 -3.85
C ILE A 160 11.15 6.19 -2.83
N THR A 161 11.82 5.44 -1.97
CA THR A 161 12.80 5.98 -1.02
C THR A 161 14.19 5.50 -1.40
N PRO A 162 14.92 6.22 -2.26
CA PRO A 162 16.26 5.82 -2.65
C PRO A 162 17.23 5.98 -1.47
N ALA A 163 18.01 4.94 -1.20
CA ALA A 163 19.12 5.03 -0.28
C ALA A 163 20.30 5.72 -0.94
N GLY A 164 21.02 6.54 -0.17
CA GLY A 164 22.20 7.23 -0.66
C GLY A 164 23.00 7.85 0.48
N ILE A 165 24.25 8.18 0.19
CA ILE A 165 25.12 8.90 1.13
C ILE A 165 25.13 10.37 0.75
N TYR A 166 24.64 11.22 1.65
CA TYR A 166 24.76 12.67 1.54
C TYR A 166 26.03 13.13 2.22
N TYR A 167 26.83 13.96 1.56
CA TYR A 167 28.09 14.43 2.09
C TYR A 167 28.26 15.94 1.93
N ARG A 168 29.08 16.51 2.80
CA ARG A 168 29.56 17.88 2.74
C ARG A 168 30.64 18.00 1.67
N ARG A 169 30.31 18.66 0.55
CA ARG A 169 31.24 18.81 -0.59
C ARG A 169 32.49 19.62 -0.24
N ASP A 170 32.34 20.63 0.61
CA ASP A 170 33.45 21.45 1.12
C ASP A 170 34.43 20.62 1.93
N ILE A 171 33.96 19.78 2.86
CA ILE A 171 34.81 18.87 3.66
C ILE A 171 35.45 17.81 2.76
N ALA A 172 34.72 17.24 1.83
CA ALA A 172 35.27 16.26 0.90
C ALA A 172 36.44 16.86 0.09
N LYS A 173 36.27 18.07 -0.41
CA LYS A 173 37.30 18.81 -1.15
C LYS A 173 38.53 19.13 -0.29
N GLU A 174 38.32 19.56 0.96
CA GLU A 174 39.38 19.86 1.91
C GLU A 174 40.18 18.63 2.27
N VAL A 175 39.55 17.52 2.62
CA VAL A 175 40.22 16.32 3.18
C VAL A 175 40.70 15.37 2.09
N PHE A 176 39.97 15.21 1.00
CA PHE A 176 40.26 14.24 -0.05
C PHE A 176 40.67 14.87 -1.39
N GLY A 177 40.64 16.21 -1.50
CA GLY A 177 41.01 16.93 -2.71
C GLY A 177 39.96 16.91 -3.82
N THR A 178 38.84 16.29 -3.59
CA THR A 178 37.73 16.17 -4.56
C THR A 178 36.38 16.36 -3.91
N ASP A 179 35.44 16.93 -4.66
CA ASP A 179 34.01 17.03 -4.33
C ASP A 179 33.13 16.34 -5.38
N ASP A 180 33.75 15.56 -6.25
CA ASP A 180 33.05 14.78 -7.29
C ASP A 180 32.33 13.57 -6.64
N PRO A 181 31.02 13.37 -6.91
CA PRO A 181 30.25 12.28 -6.32
C PRO A 181 30.78 10.89 -6.60
N ASP A 182 31.29 10.65 -7.82
CA ASP A 182 31.81 9.33 -8.21
C ASP A 182 33.11 9.02 -7.50
N GLU A 183 33.97 10.01 -7.31
CA GLU A 183 35.23 9.85 -6.56
C GLU A 183 34.97 9.71 -5.06
N VAL A 184 34.05 10.52 -4.51
CA VAL A 184 33.67 10.40 -3.09
C VAL A 184 32.95 9.07 -2.83
N GLY A 185 32.11 8.58 -3.76
CA GLY A 185 31.46 7.28 -3.65
C GLY A 185 32.44 6.11 -3.48
N LYS A 186 33.64 6.18 -4.06
CA LYS A 186 34.69 5.16 -3.90
C LYS A 186 35.20 5.06 -2.47
N LEU A 187 35.07 6.12 -1.68
CA LEU A 187 35.46 6.16 -0.27
C LEU A 187 34.52 5.38 0.65
N PHE A 188 33.35 4.95 0.13
CA PHE A 188 32.30 4.24 0.85
C PHE A 188 31.97 2.86 0.27
N LYS A 189 32.83 2.33 -0.62
CA LYS A 189 32.56 1.08 -1.36
C LYS A 189 32.50 -0.18 -0.50
N ASP A 190 33.22 -0.21 0.62
CA ASP A 190 33.31 -1.34 1.54
C ASP A 190 33.74 -0.88 2.95
N TYR A 191 33.54 -1.75 3.97
CA TYR A 191 33.86 -1.42 5.35
C TYR A 191 35.31 -1.00 5.59
N PRO A 192 36.37 -1.70 5.06
CA PRO A 192 37.74 -1.24 5.21
C PRO A 192 37.96 0.17 4.68
N THR A 193 37.43 0.48 3.51
CA THR A 193 37.53 1.82 2.90
C THR A 193 36.80 2.89 3.72
N ILE A 194 35.63 2.55 4.28
CA ILE A 194 34.89 3.46 5.19
C ILE A 194 35.73 3.76 6.45
N LEU A 195 36.38 2.75 7.05
CA LEU A 195 37.23 2.95 8.23
C LEU A 195 38.44 3.84 7.93
N ASP A 196 39.10 3.64 6.79
CA ASP A 196 40.22 4.50 6.36
C ASP A 196 39.73 5.95 6.11
N THR A 197 38.57 6.10 5.50
CA THR A 197 37.94 7.39 5.27
C THR A 197 37.58 8.08 6.59
N ALA A 198 37.01 7.32 7.54
CA ALA A 198 36.69 7.81 8.88
C ALA A 198 37.94 8.30 9.63
N GLN A 199 39.06 7.56 9.52
CA GLN A 199 40.33 7.95 10.16
C GLN A 199 40.86 9.26 9.58
N LYS A 200 40.86 9.42 8.25
CA LYS A 200 41.31 10.66 7.60
C LYS A 200 40.45 11.86 7.99
N LEU A 201 39.12 11.68 8.04
CA LEU A 201 38.19 12.72 8.50
C LEU A 201 38.46 13.10 9.96
N LYS A 202 38.69 12.09 10.83
CA LYS A 202 38.98 12.31 12.24
C LYS A 202 40.28 13.09 12.44
N ASP A 203 41.34 12.76 11.67
CA ASP A 203 42.61 13.44 11.72
C ASP A 203 42.51 14.91 11.27
N ALA A 204 41.56 15.21 10.39
CA ALA A 204 41.17 16.55 9.96
C ALA A 204 40.16 17.26 10.88
N GLY A 205 39.76 16.62 11.99
CA GLY A 205 38.83 17.20 12.96
C GLY A 205 37.33 17.03 12.65
N TYR A 206 36.99 16.16 11.69
CA TYR A 206 35.62 15.86 11.27
C TYR A 206 35.14 14.49 11.76
N ARG A 207 33.83 14.27 11.80
CA ARG A 207 33.21 12.98 12.00
C ARG A 207 32.70 12.45 10.65
N ILE A 208 32.79 11.13 10.44
CA ILE A 208 32.24 10.51 9.23
C ILE A 208 30.72 10.46 9.26
N PHE A 209 30.11 10.21 10.41
CA PHE A 209 28.67 10.22 10.63
C PHE A 209 28.31 11.24 11.71
N SER A 210 27.09 11.80 11.63
CA SER A 210 26.61 12.81 12.57
C SER A 210 26.27 12.20 13.93
N SER A 211 25.80 10.95 13.92
CA SER A 211 25.44 10.18 15.11
C SER A 211 25.81 8.69 14.95
N ASP A 212 25.60 7.92 16.01
CA ASP A 212 25.72 6.47 16.05
C ASP A 212 24.45 5.73 15.61
N ALA A 213 23.39 6.48 15.29
CA ALA A 213 22.11 5.96 14.84
C ALA A 213 21.93 6.00 13.30
N GLU A 214 22.98 6.37 12.54
CA GLU A 214 22.95 6.46 11.07
C GLU A 214 23.58 5.24 10.40
#